data_8b9e1b915442731422dcc0ca857b17a1
#
_entry.id   8b9e1b915442731422dcc0ca857b17a1
#
_cell.length_a   1.000
_cell.length_b   1.000
_cell.length_c   1.000
_cell.angle_alpha   90.00
_cell.angle_beta   90.00
_cell.angle_gamma   90.00
#
_symmetry.space_group_name_H-M   'P 1'
#
loop_
_entity.id
_entity.type
_entity.pdbx_description
1 polymer ?
#
loop_
_entity_poly.entity_id
_entity_poly.type
_entity_poly.pdbx_seq_one_letter_code
_entity_poly.pdbx_strand_id
1 'polypeptide(L)'
;MLDPSNLNPAYRLGRLFAVLEKTQEEASPGLNATIRDRYYGAASSTPVAVFTTLLRLKNHHLGKLHRGRAVNIEKLIGEIMDGLADFPRQLALPDQGRFALGYYHQRQAFFTKTTDTQEESK
;
A
#
# COMPACT_ATOMS: atom_id res chain seq x y z
N MET A 1 5.50 1.33 -14.38
CA MET A 1 4.47 2.38 -14.22
C MET A 1 3.19 1.79 -13.65
N LEU A 2 2.56 2.51 -12.74
CA LEU A 2 1.34 2.03 -12.10
C LEU A 2 0.22 1.77 -13.12
N ASP A 3 -0.43 0.62 -12.98
CA ASP A 3 -1.57 0.23 -13.81
C ASP A 3 -2.80 0.00 -12.91
N PRO A 4 -3.65 1.04 -12.73
CA PRO A 4 -4.84 0.89 -11.89
C PRO A 4 -5.87 -0.10 -12.43
N SER A 5 -5.79 -0.45 -13.72
CA SER A 5 -6.71 -1.40 -14.33
C SER A 5 -6.25 -2.85 -14.19
N ASN A 6 -5.07 -3.09 -13.66
CA ASN A 6 -4.55 -4.43 -13.46
C ASN A 6 -5.37 -5.14 -12.38
N LEU A 7 -6.05 -6.22 -12.77
CA LEU A 7 -6.93 -6.97 -11.87
C LEU A 7 -6.24 -8.14 -11.17
N ASN A 8 -4.95 -8.35 -11.42
CA ASN A 8 -4.22 -9.44 -10.77
C ASN A 8 -4.18 -9.22 -9.26
N PRO A 9 -4.65 -10.18 -8.45
CA PRO A 9 -4.70 -10.00 -7.00
C PRO A 9 -3.34 -9.71 -6.37
N ALA A 10 -2.28 -10.36 -6.82
CA ALA A 10 -0.94 -10.14 -6.26
C ALA A 10 -0.45 -8.72 -6.53
N TYR A 11 -0.68 -8.21 -7.74
CA TYR A 11 -0.35 -6.84 -8.08
C TYR A 11 -1.11 -5.84 -7.17
N ARG A 12 -2.40 -6.07 -6.98
CA ARG A 12 -3.23 -5.22 -6.11
C ARG A 12 -2.79 -5.28 -4.66
N LEU A 13 -2.40 -6.47 -4.17
CA LEU A 13 -1.87 -6.62 -2.81
C LEU A 13 -0.58 -5.84 -2.62
N GLY A 14 0.29 -5.84 -3.62
CA GLY A 14 1.50 -5.02 -3.60
C GLY A 14 1.19 -3.54 -3.51
N ARG A 15 0.22 -3.08 -4.32
CA ARG A 15 -0.25 -1.69 -4.25
C ARG A 15 -0.80 -1.35 -2.86
N LEU A 16 -1.61 -2.24 -2.31
CA LEU A 16 -2.17 -2.04 -0.97
C LEU A 16 -1.07 -1.91 0.08
N PHE A 17 -0.07 -2.78 0.01
CA PHE A 17 1.06 -2.71 0.94
C PHE A 17 1.77 -1.36 0.86
N ALA A 18 2.00 -0.85 -0.35
CA ALA A 18 2.65 0.45 -0.54
C ALA A 18 1.83 1.60 0.07
N VAL A 19 0.50 1.54 -0.06
CA VAL A 19 -0.38 2.55 0.53
C VAL A 19 -0.33 2.50 2.06
N LEU A 20 -0.34 1.29 2.62
CA LEU A 20 -0.28 1.11 4.08
C LEU A 20 1.08 1.58 4.63
N GLU A 21 2.15 1.32 3.91
CA GLU A 21 3.48 1.83 4.27
C GLU A 21 3.51 3.35 4.24
N LYS A 22 2.98 3.94 3.18
CA LYS A 22 2.92 5.40 3.05
C LYS A 22 2.12 6.04 4.18
N THR A 23 1.01 5.40 4.57
CA THR A 23 0.18 5.86 5.68
C THR A 23 0.98 5.89 6.98
N GLN A 24 1.76 4.83 7.25
CA GLN A 24 2.61 4.80 8.43
C GLN A 24 3.69 5.88 8.38
N GLU A 25 4.34 6.05 7.24
CA GLU A 25 5.39 7.07 7.09
C GLU A 25 4.85 8.47 7.38
N GLU A 26 3.65 8.79 6.88
CA GLU A 26 3.05 10.10 7.11
C GLU A 26 2.59 10.28 8.56
N ALA A 27 2.10 9.22 9.19
CA ALA A 27 1.63 9.27 10.57
C ALA A 27 2.78 9.34 11.57
N SER A 28 3.92 8.74 11.25
CA SER A 28 5.06 8.64 12.16
C SER A 28 6.36 8.86 11.39
N PRO A 29 6.65 10.09 10.97
CA PRO A 29 7.89 10.39 10.24
C PRO A 29 9.12 10.03 11.07
N GLY A 30 10.14 9.48 10.44
CA GLY A 30 11.38 9.14 11.12
C GLY A 30 11.36 7.83 11.88
N LEU A 31 10.36 7.00 11.67
CA LEU A 31 10.27 5.70 12.31
C LEU A 31 11.42 4.80 11.88
N ASN A 32 12.11 4.17 12.84
CA ASN A 32 13.27 3.31 12.55
C ASN A 32 12.88 1.96 11.95
N ALA A 33 11.75 1.39 12.38
CA ALA A 33 11.27 0.10 11.88
C ALA A 33 9.92 0.28 11.22
N THR A 34 9.90 0.24 9.88
CA THR A 34 8.68 0.40 9.08
C THR A 34 7.94 -0.92 8.91
N ILE A 35 6.72 -0.86 8.42
CA ILE A 35 6.00 -2.10 8.10
C ILE A 35 6.71 -2.88 6.98
N ARG A 36 7.44 -2.19 6.10
CA ARG A 36 8.25 -2.85 5.08
C ARG A 36 9.31 -3.76 5.73
N ASP A 37 10.02 -3.23 6.72
CA ASP A 37 11.07 -3.97 7.40
C ASP A 37 10.53 -5.22 8.10
N ARG A 38 9.34 -5.12 8.67
CA ARG A 38 8.75 -6.19 9.48
C ARG A 38 7.89 -7.17 8.68
N TYR A 39 7.17 -6.69 7.67
CA TYR A 39 6.07 -7.45 7.09
C TYR A 39 6.17 -7.72 5.61
N TYR A 40 7.08 -7.06 4.87
CA TYR A 40 7.11 -7.19 3.42
C TYR A 40 7.23 -8.65 2.95
N GLY A 41 8.18 -9.38 3.50
CA GLY A 41 8.38 -10.79 3.13
C GLY A 41 7.15 -11.65 3.36
N ALA A 42 6.54 -11.52 4.53
CA ALA A 42 5.34 -12.27 4.86
C ALA A 42 4.13 -11.80 4.05
N ALA A 43 4.01 -10.49 3.78
CA ALA A 43 2.91 -9.96 2.99
C ALA A 43 2.94 -10.50 1.56
N SER A 44 4.13 -10.66 0.98
CA SER A 44 4.28 -11.16 -0.38
C SER A 44 4.15 -12.68 -0.50
N SER A 45 4.27 -13.42 0.60
CA SER A 45 4.21 -14.89 0.58
C SER A 45 2.95 -15.45 1.22
N THR A 46 2.49 -14.87 2.34
CA THR A 46 1.31 -15.33 3.09
C THR A 46 0.39 -14.16 3.42
N PRO A 47 -0.26 -13.55 2.41
CA PRO A 47 -0.98 -12.27 2.58
C PRO A 47 -2.04 -12.27 3.67
N VAL A 48 -2.87 -13.31 3.77
CA VAL A 48 -4.02 -13.29 4.68
C VAL A 48 -3.59 -13.04 6.13
N ALA A 49 -2.48 -13.63 6.55
CA ALA A 49 -2.00 -13.50 7.93
C ALA A 49 -1.54 -12.07 8.25
N VAL A 50 -0.92 -11.42 7.26
CA VAL A 50 -0.29 -10.11 7.45
C VAL A 50 -1.27 -8.96 7.24
N PHE A 51 -2.06 -9.01 6.15
CA PHE A 51 -2.95 -7.89 5.83
C PHE A 51 -4.05 -7.68 6.85
N THR A 52 -4.50 -8.73 7.53
CA THR A 52 -5.44 -8.58 8.63
C THR A 52 -4.88 -7.67 9.72
N THR A 53 -3.60 -7.88 10.07
CA THR A 53 -2.90 -7.04 11.05
C THR A 53 -2.69 -5.62 10.52
N LEU A 54 -2.20 -5.51 9.28
CA LEU A 54 -1.89 -4.19 8.69
C LEU A 54 -3.12 -3.31 8.54
N LEU A 55 -4.25 -3.88 8.14
CA LEU A 55 -5.49 -3.12 8.01
C LEU A 55 -6.02 -2.64 9.36
N ARG A 56 -5.74 -3.38 10.42
CA ARG A 56 -6.07 -2.96 11.78
C ARG A 56 -5.18 -1.79 12.21
N LEU A 57 -3.88 -1.89 11.96
CA LEU A 57 -2.92 -0.83 12.26
C LEU A 57 -3.21 0.45 11.46
N LYS A 58 -3.75 0.32 10.27
CA LYS A 58 -4.12 1.45 9.41
C LYS A 58 -4.98 2.47 10.16
N ASN A 59 -5.96 2.00 10.91
CA ASN A 59 -6.89 2.89 11.62
C ASN A 59 -6.13 3.77 12.63
N HIS A 60 -5.15 3.19 13.32
CA HIS A 60 -4.32 3.95 14.25
C HIS A 60 -3.50 5.02 13.53
N HIS A 61 -2.92 4.68 12.39
CA HIS A 61 -2.13 5.65 11.63
C HIS A 61 -3.00 6.76 11.03
N LEU A 62 -4.15 6.40 10.47
CA LEU A 62 -5.07 7.39 9.88
C LEU A 62 -5.55 8.41 10.92
N GLY A 63 -5.72 7.98 12.18
CA GLY A 63 -6.12 8.87 13.25
C GLY A 63 -5.12 9.98 13.55
N LYS A 64 -3.87 9.82 13.14
CA LYS A 64 -2.82 10.83 13.31
C LYS A 64 -2.69 11.78 12.14
N LEU A 65 -3.40 11.52 11.04
CA LEU A 65 -3.29 12.32 9.82
C LEU A 65 -4.35 13.41 9.79
N HIS A 66 -4.08 14.44 9.00
CA HIS A 66 -5.08 15.44 8.67
C HIS A 66 -6.28 14.74 8.02
N ARG A 67 -7.50 15.20 8.36
CA ARG A 67 -8.73 14.54 7.92
C ARG A 67 -8.83 14.38 6.41
N GLY A 68 -8.51 15.42 5.65
CA GLY A 68 -8.55 15.37 4.18
C GLY A 68 -7.62 14.31 3.62
N ARG A 69 -6.43 14.20 4.20
CA ARG A 69 -5.46 13.19 3.78
C ARG A 69 -5.95 11.78 4.12
N ALA A 70 -6.50 11.60 5.33
CA ALA A 70 -7.03 10.31 5.76
C ALA A 70 -8.17 9.85 4.84
N VAL A 71 -9.07 10.74 4.45
CA VAL A 71 -10.17 10.43 3.54
C VAL A 71 -9.63 10.00 2.17
N ASN A 72 -8.63 10.70 1.64
CA ASN A 72 -8.03 10.35 0.35
C ASN A 72 -7.37 8.99 0.39
N ILE A 73 -6.65 8.67 1.47
CA ILE A 73 -6.01 7.35 1.62
C ILE A 73 -7.07 6.26 1.73
N GLU A 74 -8.11 6.45 2.51
CA GLU A 74 -9.21 5.47 2.64
C GLU A 74 -9.87 5.21 1.29
N LYS A 75 -10.07 6.26 0.49
CA LYS A 75 -10.64 6.11 -0.84
C LYS A 75 -9.74 5.26 -1.74
N LEU A 76 -8.44 5.53 -1.72
CA LEU A 76 -7.48 4.76 -2.52
C LEU A 76 -7.44 3.30 -2.07
N ILE A 77 -7.44 3.04 -0.77
CA ILE A 77 -7.48 1.68 -0.23
C ILE A 77 -8.74 0.97 -0.73
N GLY A 78 -9.89 1.64 -0.66
CA GLY A 78 -11.15 1.08 -1.14
C GLY A 78 -11.12 0.74 -2.63
N GLU A 79 -10.54 1.60 -3.45
CA GLU A 79 -10.40 1.35 -4.88
C GLU A 79 -9.53 0.13 -5.17
N ILE A 80 -8.43 -0.01 -4.44
CA ILE A 80 -7.54 -1.17 -4.59
C ILE A 80 -8.23 -2.45 -4.15
N MET A 81 -8.92 -2.42 -3.01
CA MET A 81 -9.56 -3.60 -2.43
C MET A 81 -10.83 -4.00 -3.16
N ASP A 82 -11.45 -3.10 -3.90
CA ASP A 82 -12.68 -3.38 -4.64
C ASP A 82 -12.50 -4.55 -5.63
N GLY A 83 -11.29 -4.74 -6.14
CA GLY A 83 -10.98 -5.84 -7.04
C GLY A 83 -10.55 -7.13 -6.35
N LEU A 84 -10.53 -7.17 -5.01
CA LEU A 84 -10.09 -8.33 -4.25
C LEU A 84 -11.29 -9.02 -3.59
N ALA A 85 -11.50 -10.30 -3.91
CA ALA A 85 -12.57 -11.09 -3.28
C ALA A 85 -12.19 -11.43 -1.82
N ASP A 86 -10.94 -11.84 -1.61
CA ASP A 86 -10.39 -12.11 -0.29
C ASP A 86 -8.87 -12.09 -0.36
N PHE A 87 -8.21 -12.33 0.77
CA PHE A 87 -6.75 -12.41 0.82
C PHE A 87 -6.31 -13.87 0.66
N PRO A 88 -5.41 -14.15 -0.31
CA PRO A 88 -4.86 -15.50 -0.47
C PRO A 88 -4.07 -15.93 0.79
N ARG A 89 -4.08 -17.23 1.07
CA ARG A 89 -3.26 -17.78 2.15
C ARG A 89 -1.78 -17.77 1.79
N GLN A 90 -1.48 -18.04 0.53
CA GLN A 90 -0.11 -18.11 0.01
C GLN A 90 -0.07 -17.55 -1.40
N LEU A 91 1.07 -16.97 -1.77
CA LEU A 91 1.35 -16.58 -3.15
C LEU A 91 2.50 -17.42 -3.68
N ALA A 92 2.32 -18.01 -4.88
CA ALA A 92 3.38 -18.70 -5.58
C ALA A 92 4.47 -17.70 -6.00
N LEU A 93 5.66 -18.21 -6.29
CA LEU A 93 6.80 -17.35 -6.62
C LEU A 93 6.51 -16.34 -7.76
N PRO A 94 5.86 -16.74 -8.88
CA PRO A 94 5.51 -15.75 -9.91
C PRO A 94 4.61 -14.63 -9.40
N ASP A 95 3.68 -14.95 -8.50
CA ASP A 95 2.78 -13.94 -7.92
C ASP A 95 3.50 -13.05 -6.92
N GLN A 96 4.53 -13.57 -6.24
CA GLN A 96 5.37 -12.72 -5.39
C GLN A 96 6.08 -11.67 -6.23
N GLY A 97 6.48 -12.01 -7.46
CA GLY A 97 7.03 -11.03 -8.41
C GLY A 97 6.01 -9.97 -8.80
N ARG A 98 4.75 -10.37 -9.04
CA ARG A 98 3.68 -9.42 -9.34
C ARG A 98 3.37 -8.52 -8.15
N PHE A 99 3.43 -9.05 -6.95
CA PHE A 99 3.31 -8.25 -5.73
C PHE A 99 4.40 -7.18 -5.68
N ALA A 100 5.64 -7.56 -5.94
CA ALA A 100 6.76 -6.61 -5.95
C ALA A 100 6.53 -5.50 -6.98
N LEU A 101 6.05 -5.84 -8.18
CA LEU A 101 5.75 -4.83 -9.19
C LEU A 101 4.65 -3.87 -8.73
N GLY A 102 3.57 -4.39 -8.16
CA GLY A 102 2.49 -3.56 -7.64
C GLY A 102 2.99 -2.61 -6.55
N TYR A 103 3.81 -3.12 -5.66
CA TYR A 103 4.41 -2.33 -4.58
C TYR A 103 5.24 -1.16 -5.14
N TYR A 104 6.19 -1.46 -6.01
CA TYR A 104 7.08 -0.43 -6.54
C TYR A 104 6.37 0.55 -7.46
N HIS A 105 5.42 0.10 -8.27
CA HIS A 105 4.64 0.98 -9.13
C HIS A 105 3.80 1.96 -8.30
N GLN A 106 3.15 1.49 -7.26
CA GLN A 106 2.34 2.35 -6.41
C GLN A 106 3.21 3.33 -5.62
N ARG A 107 4.35 2.86 -5.12
CA ARG A 107 5.29 3.72 -4.42
C ARG A 107 5.83 4.82 -5.34
N GLN A 108 6.17 4.47 -6.57
CA GLN A 108 6.64 5.44 -7.57
C GLN A 108 5.56 6.48 -7.87
N ALA A 109 4.31 6.07 -7.95
CA ALA A 109 3.20 6.97 -8.21
C ALA A 109 3.08 8.05 -7.13
N PHE A 110 3.32 7.71 -5.87
CA PHE A 110 3.31 8.71 -4.79
C PHE A 110 4.39 9.78 -5.00
N PHE A 111 5.59 9.38 -5.34
CA PHE A 111 6.68 10.33 -5.57
C PHE A 111 6.42 11.20 -6.79
N THR A 112 5.97 10.61 -7.90
CA THR A 112 5.66 11.35 -9.12
C THR A 112 4.58 12.40 -8.87
N LYS A 113 3.51 12.01 -8.16
CA LYS A 113 2.41 12.91 -7.85
C LYS A 113 2.86 14.07 -6.96
N THR A 114 3.72 13.81 -5.98
CA THR A 114 4.28 14.84 -5.10
C THR A 114 5.12 15.83 -5.91
N THR A 115 5.95 15.34 -6.82
CA THR A 115 6.78 16.18 -7.67
C THR A 115 5.92 17.07 -8.57
N ASP A 116 4.91 16.51 -9.20
CA ASP A 116 3.98 17.26 -10.06
C ASP A 116 3.28 18.36 -9.27
N THR A 117 2.82 18.05 -8.05
CA THR A 117 2.17 19.03 -7.20
C THR A 117 3.11 20.18 -6.84
N GLN A 118 4.37 19.88 -6.54
CA GLN A 118 5.38 20.90 -6.24
C GLN A 118 5.65 21.79 -7.45
N GLU A 119 5.73 21.23 -8.63
CA GLU A 119 5.92 21.98 -9.87
C GLU A 119 4.76 22.92 -10.14
N GLU A 120 3.53 22.45 -9.95
CA GLU A 120 2.34 23.26 -10.11
C GLU A 120 2.28 24.44 -9.14
N SER A 121 2.84 24.28 -7.95
CA SER A 121 2.85 25.30 -6.90
C SER A 121 3.76 26.47 -7.22
N LYS A 122 4.67 26.30 -8.16
CA LYS A 122 5.61 27.33 -8.56
C LYS A 122 5.03 28.25 -9.59
#